data_83cb6c4ceecd514b58fb5992d2d93386
#
_entry.id   83cb6c4ceecd514b58fb5992d2d93386
#
_cell.length_a   1.000
_cell.length_b   1.000
_cell.length_c   1.000
_cell.angle_alpha   90.00
_cell.angle_beta   90.00
_cell.angle_gamma   90.00
#
_symmetry.space_group_name_H-M   'P 1'
#
loop_
_entity.id
_entity.type
_entity.pdbx_description
1 polymer ?
#
loop_
_entity_poly.entity_id
_entity_poly.type
_entity_poly.pdbx_seq_one_letter_code
_entity_poly.pdbx_strand_id
1 'polypeptide(L)'
;MGKIRNWENGDVLVDELTRQPFLFWKMEGGKIYTHCGIDCNGRFCLGCEDWGNPKACRLANEKEEKRLREEMKERGLLFLSRFGYVDIIHKDAICCTALEHYGVHSQIVKCMEECGELIQALARKMCGEENIENVVEELADVEIMLMQMRAVFGRQDAHRMMAQKLARLKMRMEEEEE
;
A
#
# COMPACT_ATOMS: atom_id res chain seq x y z
N MET A 1 -13.41 30.23 21.48
CA MET A 1 -12.61 29.04 21.79
C MET A 1 -12.92 28.00 20.73
N GLY A 2 -12.04 27.82 19.73
CA GLY A 2 -12.24 26.81 18.68
C GLY A 2 -12.15 25.42 19.28
N LYS A 3 -13.11 24.55 18.96
CA LYS A 3 -13.08 23.13 19.32
C LYS A 3 -11.76 22.55 18.81
N ILE A 4 -10.91 22.05 19.72
CA ILE A 4 -9.78 21.17 19.37
C ILE A 4 -10.44 19.96 18.70
N ARG A 5 -10.25 19.83 17.38
CA ARG A 5 -10.73 18.67 16.64
C ARG A 5 -9.85 17.50 17.05
N ASN A 6 -10.45 16.44 17.54
CA ASN A 6 -9.73 15.20 17.80
C ASN A 6 -9.45 14.53 16.45
N TRP A 7 -8.25 14.75 15.93
CA TRP A 7 -7.75 13.99 14.78
C TRP A 7 -7.11 12.70 15.29
N GLU A 8 -7.31 11.65 14.54
CA GLU A 8 -6.76 10.33 14.83
C GLU A 8 -5.56 10.04 13.91
N ASN A 9 -4.63 9.22 14.40
CA ASN A 9 -3.53 8.75 13.58
C ASN A 9 -4.08 8.06 12.32
N GLY A 10 -3.68 8.54 11.15
CA GLY A 10 -4.18 8.07 9.87
C GLY A 10 -5.27 8.91 9.21
N ASP A 11 -5.75 9.93 9.88
CA ASP A 11 -6.61 10.91 9.22
C ASP A 11 -5.84 11.62 8.09
N VAL A 12 -6.50 11.81 6.96
CA VAL A 12 -5.98 12.69 5.93
C VAL A 12 -6.50 14.10 6.20
N LEU A 13 -5.55 15.01 6.42
CA LEU A 13 -5.84 16.41 6.67
C LEU A 13 -5.40 17.25 5.49
N VAL A 14 -5.96 18.45 5.40
CA VAL A 14 -5.58 19.49 4.44
C VAL A 14 -5.24 20.76 5.21
N ASP A 15 -4.09 21.32 4.92
CA ASP A 15 -3.76 22.68 5.33
C ASP A 15 -4.53 23.67 4.43
N GLU A 16 -5.43 24.45 5.01
CA GLU A 16 -6.28 25.41 4.28
C GLU A 16 -5.50 26.53 3.60
N LEU A 17 -4.29 26.83 4.06
CA LEU A 17 -3.43 27.86 3.47
C LEU A 17 -2.76 27.36 2.19
N THR A 18 -2.22 26.16 2.22
CA THR A 18 -1.51 25.56 1.08
C THR A 18 -2.42 24.75 0.18
N ARG A 19 -3.59 24.32 0.69
CA ARG A 19 -4.54 23.38 0.06
C ARG A 19 -3.92 22.01 -0.26
N GLN A 20 -2.88 21.64 0.48
CA GLN A 20 -2.17 20.38 0.27
C GLN A 20 -2.58 19.33 1.31
N PRO A 21 -2.85 18.09 0.87
CA PRO A 21 -3.21 17.01 1.77
C PRO A 21 -1.97 16.38 2.41
N PHE A 22 -2.15 15.90 3.64
CA PHE A 22 -1.14 15.15 4.36
C PHE A 22 -1.76 14.09 5.28
N LEU A 23 -1.00 13.06 5.58
CA LEU A 23 -1.39 11.97 6.45
C LEU A 23 -0.95 12.28 7.87
N PHE A 24 -1.90 12.53 8.76
CA PHE A 24 -1.66 12.90 10.14
C PHE A 24 -1.11 11.71 10.95
N TRP A 25 -0.09 11.96 11.75
CA TRP A 25 0.45 11.00 12.69
C TRP A 25 0.07 11.35 14.13
N LYS A 26 0.58 12.47 14.64
CA LYS A 26 0.32 12.94 16.01
C LYS A 26 0.42 14.46 16.11
N MET A 27 -0.07 14.97 17.23
CA MET A 27 0.18 16.34 17.63
C MET A 27 0.92 16.35 18.99
N GLU A 28 2.02 17.05 19.06
CA GLU A 28 2.85 17.14 20.26
C GLU A 28 3.43 18.55 20.39
N GLY A 29 3.36 19.15 21.58
CA GLY A 29 3.86 20.51 21.81
C GLY A 29 3.20 21.59 20.94
N GLY A 30 1.98 21.35 20.45
CA GLY A 30 1.26 22.24 19.53
C GLY A 30 1.67 22.15 18.07
N LYS A 31 2.55 21.22 17.73
CA LYS A 31 3.05 20.94 16.38
C LYS A 31 2.39 19.71 15.80
N ILE A 32 2.17 19.71 14.47
CA ILE A 32 1.67 18.57 13.72
C ILE A 32 2.85 17.76 13.20
N TYR A 33 2.80 16.43 13.42
CA TYR A 33 3.69 15.45 12.84
C TYR A 33 2.94 14.64 11.81
N THR A 34 3.55 14.39 10.66
CA THR A 34 2.93 13.68 9.55
C THR A 34 3.69 12.42 9.18
N HIS A 35 2.99 11.39 8.68
CA HIS A 35 3.63 10.25 8.04
C HIS A 35 4.15 10.62 6.65
N CYS A 36 3.34 11.33 5.89
CA CYS A 36 3.68 11.86 4.57
C CYS A 36 2.72 13.00 4.21
N GLY A 37 3.05 13.75 3.18
CA GLY A 37 2.20 14.80 2.67
C GLY A 37 2.74 15.41 1.39
N ILE A 38 1.98 16.35 0.83
CA ILE A 38 2.41 17.18 -0.29
C ILE A 38 2.74 18.56 0.26
N ASP A 39 3.95 19.06 0.04
CA ASP A 39 4.37 20.37 0.53
C ASP A 39 3.75 21.53 -0.27
N CYS A 40 3.99 22.75 0.16
CA CYS A 40 3.49 23.97 -0.51
C CYS A 40 3.99 24.13 -1.96
N ASN A 41 5.06 23.43 -2.35
CA ASN A 41 5.61 23.39 -3.70
C ASN A 41 5.08 22.21 -4.54
N GLY A 42 4.14 21.42 -3.99
CA GLY A 42 3.59 20.23 -4.63
C GLY A 42 4.51 19.01 -4.61
N ARG A 43 5.55 18.98 -3.75
CA ARG A 43 6.46 17.85 -3.62
C ARG A 43 5.97 16.90 -2.54
N PHE A 44 6.03 15.61 -2.82
CA PHE A 44 5.72 14.59 -1.83
C PHE A 44 6.87 14.43 -0.84
N CYS A 45 6.55 14.48 0.46
CA CYS A 45 7.49 14.39 1.57
C CYS A 45 7.08 13.26 2.51
N LEU A 46 8.07 12.58 3.10
CA LEU A 46 7.90 11.56 4.14
C LEU A 46 8.33 12.11 5.48
N GLY A 47 7.56 11.82 6.55
CA GLY A 47 7.96 12.03 7.92
C GLY A 47 8.32 13.48 8.24
N CYS A 48 7.39 14.42 8.10
CA CYS A 48 7.66 15.82 8.41
C CYS A 48 7.23 16.17 9.83
N GLU A 49 8.08 16.95 10.50
CA GLU A 49 7.79 17.61 11.76
C GLU A 49 7.32 19.05 11.50
N ASP A 50 6.44 19.53 12.38
CA ASP A 50 5.92 20.91 12.34
C ASP A 50 5.21 21.28 11.03
N TRP A 51 4.30 20.39 10.60
CA TRP A 51 3.52 20.54 9.37
C TRP A 51 2.36 21.52 9.59
N GLY A 52 2.61 22.78 9.30
CA GLY A 52 1.55 23.79 9.25
C GLY A 52 0.93 24.21 10.59
N ASN A 53 -0.10 25.02 10.51
CA ASN A 53 -0.83 25.53 11.67
C ASN A 53 -2.04 24.64 11.99
N PRO A 54 -2.09 24.01 13.18
CA PRO A 54 -3.22 23.14 13.56
C PRO A 54 -4.59 23.80 13.47
N LYS A 55 -4.65 25.13 13.62
CA LYS A 55 -5.90 25.90 13.53
C LYS A 55 -6.39 26.09 12.09
N ALA A 56 -5.48 25.95 11.14
CA ALA A 56 -5.77 26.08 9.71
C ALA A 56 -5.90 24.71 8.99
N CYS A 57 -5.96 23.62 9.73
CA CYS A 57 -6.13 22.28 9.16
C CYS A 57 -7.56 21.76 9.34
N ARG A 58 -8.03 21.00 8.37
CA ARG A 58 -9.31 20.28 8.37
C ARG A 58 -9.16 18.87 7.83
N LEU A 59 -10.15 18.02 8.05
CA LEU A 59 -10.24 16.73 7.37
C LEU A 59 -10.33 16.94 5.85
N ALA A 60 -9.63 16.10 5.12
CA ALA A 60 -9.69 16.04 3.66
C ALA A 60 -11.09 15.60 3.20
N ASN A 61 -11.49 16.06 2.03
CA ASN A 61 -12.60 15.45 1.32
C ASN A 61 -12.13 14.26 0.48
N GLU A 62 -13.05 13.48 -0.07
CA GLU A 62 -12.73 12.27 -0.84
C GLU A 62 -11.74 12.50 -2.00
N LYS A 63 -11.83 13.64 -2.68
CA LYS A 63 -10.95 13.97 -3.81
C LYS A 63 -9.53 14.28 -3.35
N GLU A 64 -9.39 14.98 -2.24
CA GLU A 64 -8.10 15.34 -1.63
C GLU A 64 -7.42 14.10 -1.05
N GLU A 65 -8.18 13.26 -0.37
CA GLU A 65 -7.70 11.98 0.16
C GLU A 65 -7.27 11.05 -0.97
N LYS A 66 -8.07 10.89 -2.01
CA LYS A 66 -7.75 10.09 -3.19
C LYS A 66 -6.44 10.55 -3.84
N ARG A 67 -6.25 11.87 -3.99
CA ARG A 67 -5.00 12.42 -4.54
C ARG A 67 -3.77 12.01 -3.73
N LEU A 68 -3.81 12.13 -2.39
CA LEU A 68 -2.69 11.71 -1.55
C LEU A 68 -2.44 10.21 -1.65
N ARG A 69 -3.49 9.39 -1.66
CA ARG A 69 -3.37 7.94 -1.79
C ARG A 69 -2.81 7.50 -3.16
N GLU A 70 -3.14 8.19 -4.24
CA GLU A 70 -2.56 7.96 -5.57
C GLU A 70 -1.06 8.26 -5.56
N GLU A 71 -0.62 9.39 -4.99
CA GLU A 71 0.78 9.75 -4.83
C GLU A 71 1.54 8.72 -3.97
N MET A 72 0.94 8.22 -2.89
CA MET A 72 1.51 7.15 -2.07
C MET A 72 1.66 5.85 -2.87
N LYS A 73 0.63 5.46 -3.62
CA LYS A 73 0.62 4.24 -4.43
C LYS A 73 1.69 4.26 -5.52
N GLU A 74 1.86 5.39 -6.22
CA GLU A 74 2.90 5.56 -7.24
C GLU A 74 4.31 5.36 -6.68
N ARG A 75 4.49 5.64 -5.38
CA ARG A 75 5.76 5.46 -4.65
C ARG A 75 5.88 4.12 -3.94
N GLY A 76 4.93 3.21 -4.15
CA GLY A 76 4.94 1.88 -3.53
C GLY A 76 4.68 1.90 -2.02
N LEU A 77 4.02 2.96 -1.52
CA LEU A 77 3.70 3.11 -0.11
C LEU A 77 2.35 2.48 0.20
N LEU A 78 2.28 1.75 1.30
CA LEU A 78 1.05 1.22 1.89
C LEU A 78 0.70 1.98 3.16
N PHE A 79 -0.58 2.17 3.35
CA PHE A 79 -1.16 2.76 4.53
C PHE A 79 -1.99 1.71 5.28
N LEU A 80 -1.62 1.42 6.52
CA LEU A 80 -2.31 0.47 7.39
C LEU A 80 -3.06 1.22 8.48
N SER A 81 -4.39 1.31 8.38
CA SER A 81 -5.24 1.93 9.42
C SER A 81 -5.89 0.93 10.39
N ARG A 82 -5.81 -0.37 10.10
CA ARG A 82 -6.70 -1.39 10.68
C ARG A 82 -6.36 -1.83 12.10
N PHE A 83 -5.20 -1.46 12.65
CA PHE A 83 -4.73 -1.96 13.95
C PHE A 83 -4.46 -0.88 15.00
N GLY A 84 -5.02 0.32 14.84
CA GLY A 84 -4.68 1.47 15.70
C GLY A 84 -3.21 1.90 15.57
N TYR A 85 -2.51 1.31 14.61
CA TYR A 85 -1.14 1.57 14.26
C TYR A 85 -1.08 1.95 12.78
N VAL A 86 -0.55 3.13 12.51
CA VAL A 86 -0.39 3.62 11.15
C VAL A 86 1.09 3.68 10.84
N ASP A 87 1.50 2.95 9.80
CA ASP A 87 2.86 3.01 9.30
C ASP A 87 2.89 3.12 7.78
N ILE A 88 3.91 3.76 7.26
CA ILE A 88 4.17 3.81 5.82
C ILE A 88 5.16 2.71 5.49
N ILE A 89 4.67 1.72 4.77
CA ILE A 89 5.47 0.56 4.40
C ILE A 89 6.03 0.75 2.99
N HIS A 90 7.34 0.80 2.89
CA HIS A 90 8.07 0.70 1.64
C HIS A 90 8.16 -0.77 1.21
N LYS A 91 7.17 -1.27 0.47
CA LYS A 91 7.07 -2.67 0.04
C LYS A 91 8.37 -3.21 -0.54
N ASP A 92 8.94 -2.47 -1.50
CA ASP A 92 10.15 -2.90 -2.19
C ASP A 92 11.37 -2.97 -1.28
N ALA A 93 11.52 -2.01 -0.36
CA ALA A 93 12.62 -2.01 0.61
C ALA A 93 12.51 -3.20 1.56
N ILE A 94 11.32 -3.47 2.10
CA ILE A 94 11.07 -4.61 2.99
C ILE A 94 11.34 -5.93 2.26
N CYS A 95 10.87 -6.09 1.02
CA CYS A 95 11.15 -7.29 0.23
C CYS A 95 12.65 -7.51 -0.03
N CYS A 96 13.40 -6.44 -0.31
CA CYS A 96 14.86 -6.54 -0.46
C CYS A 96 15.52 -6.92 0.87
N THR A 97 15.15 -6.29 1.98
CA THR A 97 15.67 -6.62 3.31
C THR A 97 15.36 -8.06 3.70
N ALA A 98 14.17 -8.58 3.37
CA ALA A 98 13.83 -9.98 3.61
C ALA A 98 14.72 -10.95 2.81
N LEU A 99 15.00 -10.63 1.54
CA LEU A 99 15.92 -11.41 0.70
C LEU A 99 17.36 -11.41 1.24
N GLU A 100 17.82 -10.28 1.77
CA GLU A 100 19.14 -10.17 2.41
C GLU A 100 19.21 -10.94 3.72
N HIS A 101 18.14 -10.87 4.54
CA HIS A 101 18.10 -11.48 5.87
C HIS A 101 17.94 -13.01 5.82
N TYR A 102 16.98 -13.51 5.04
CA TYR A 102 16.64 -14.93 4.99
C TYR A 102 17.36 -15.71 3.87
N GLY A 103 17.91 -14.99 2.90
CA GLY A 103 18.58 -15.54 1.72
C GLY A 103 17.62 -15.96 0.60
N VAL A 104 18.09 -15.81 -0.64
CA VAL A 104 17.30 -16.05 -1.86
C VAL A 104 16.70 -17.46 -1.90
N HIS A 105 17.51 -18.48 -1.56
CA HIS A 105 17.05 -19.88 -1.60
C HIS A 105 15.85 -20.11 -0.66
N SER A 106 15.96 -19.66 0.59
CA SER A 106 14.88 -19.80 1.58
C SER A 106 13.60 -19.07 1.15
N GLN A 107 13.74 -17.89 0.53
CA GLN A 107 12.59 -17.13 0.04
C GLN A 107 11.94 -17.77 -1.21
N ILE A 108 12.71 -18.47 -2.04
CA ILE A 108 12.12 -19.30 -3.13
C ILE A 108 11.31 -20.45 -2.55
N VAL A 109 11.83 -21.16 -1.54
CA VAL A 109 11.10 -22.24 -0.86
C VAL A 109 9.83 -21.71 -0.20
N LYS A 110 9.92 -20.55 0.50
CA LYS A 110 8.76 -19.91 1.12
C LYS A 110 7.71 -19.51 0.08
N CYS A 111 8.13 -18.98 -1.08
CA CYS A 111 7.21 -18.69 -2.18
C CYS A 111 6.44 -19.93 -2.66
N MET A 112 7.10 -21.08 -2.73
CA MET A 112 6.44 -22.34 -3.09
C MET A 112 5.44 -22.79 -2.03
N GLU A 113 5.76 -22.58 -0.74
CA GLU A 113 4.88 -22.88 0.39
C GLU A 113 3.61 -22.01 0.32
N GLU A 114 3.73 -20.68 0.22
CA GLU A 114 2.58 -19.78 0.14
C GLU A 114 1.69 -20.04 -1.09
N CYS A 115 2.29 -20.37 -2.23
CA CYS A 115 1.51 -20.81 -3.39
C CYS A 115 0.71 -22.09 -3.10
N GLY A 116 1.26 -23.03 -2.31
CA GLY A 116 0.58 -24.25 -1.89
C GLY A 116 -0.58 -23.97 -0.93
N GLU A 117 -0.40 -23.05 0.00
CA GLU A 117 -1.42 -22.63 0.97
C GLU A 117 -2.58 -21.91 0.27
N LEU A 118 -2.28 -21.04 -0.70
CA LEU A 118 -3.33 -20.42 -1.53
C LEU A 118 -4.13 -21.46 -2.34
N ILE A 119 -3.46 -22.45 -2.95
CA ILE A 119 -4.13 -23.54 -3.66
C ILE A 119 -5.08 -24.28 -2.71
N GLN A 120 -4.64 -24.58 -1.50
CA GLN A 120 -5.45 -25.28 -0.50
C GLN A 120 -6.65 -24.45 -0.08
N ALA A 121 -6.46 -23.14 0.20
CA ALA A 121 -7.53 -22.21 0.58
C ALA A 121 -8.60 -22.10 -0.52
N LEU A 122 -8.18 -21.99 -1.78
CA LEU A 122 -9.09 -21.96 -2.94
C LEU A 122 -9.83 -23.29 -3.13
N ALA A 123 -9.16 -24.43 -2.94
CA ALA A 123 -9.80 -25.75 -3.04
C ALA A 123 -10.90 -25.92 -1.98
N ARG A 124 -10.64 -25.50 -0.74
CA ARG A 124 -11.66 -25.49 0.35
C ARG A 124 -12.84 -24.61 0.00
N LYS A 125 -12.59 -23.41 -0.56
CA LYS A 125 -13.65 -22.50 -1.02
C LYS A 125 -14.51 -23.14 -2.11
N MET A 126 -13.91 -23.84 -3.05
CA MET A 126 -14.63 -24.58 -4.10
C MET A 126 -15.45 -25.74 -3.53
N CYS A 127 -15.05 -26.33 -2.40
CA CYS A 127 -15.83 -27.32 -1.66
C CYS A 127 -16.97 -26.73 -0.80
N GLY A 128 -17.17 -25.41 -0.81
CA GLY A 128 -18.26 -24.75 -0.13
C GLY A 128 -17.92 -24.27 1.30
N GLU A 129 -16.67 -24.27 1.69
CA GLU A 129 -16.25 -23.71 2.98
C GLU A 129 -16.32 -22.16 2.98
N GLU A 130 -16.79 -21.60 4.10
CA GLU A 130 -16.79 -20.15 4.33
C GLU A 130 -15.43 -19.69 4.87
N ASN A 131 -14.42 -19.62 4.01
CA ASN A 131 -13.03 -19.31 4.36
C ASN A 131 -12.46 -18.09 3.58
N ILE A 132 -13.28 -17.10 3.29
CA ILE A 132 -12.87 -15.92 2.49
C ILE A 132 -11.69 -15.19 3.12
N GLU A 133 -11.68 -15.04 4.45
CA GLU A 133 -10.59 -14.37 5.17
C GLU A 133 -9.25 -15.09 4.95
N ASN A 134 -9.24 -16.41 5.03
CA ASN A 134 -8.05 -17.22 4.77
C ASN A 134 -7.59 -17.08 3.29
N VAL A 135 -8.51 -17.10 2.33
CA VAL A 135 -8.15 -16.89 0.91
C VAL A 135 -7.50 -15.50 0.72
N VAL A 136 -8.00 -14.46 1.39
CA VAL A 136 -7.44 -13.10 1.30
C VAL A 136 -6.06 -13.03 1.96
N GLU A 137 -5.84 -13.74 3.07
CA GLU A 137 -4.54 -13.86 3.74
C GLU A 137 -3.51 -14.50 2.82
N GLU A 138 -3.79 -15.68 2.28
CA GLU A 138 -2.89 -16.39 1.37
C GLU A 138 -2.62 -15.62 0.06
N LEU A 139 -3.60 -14.87 -0.44
CA LEU A 139 -3.38 -13.97 -1.59
C LEU A 139 -2.34 -12.90 -1.25
N ALA A 140 -2.41 -12.31 -0.05
CA ALA A 140 -1.46 -11.28 0.37
C ALA A 140 -0.05 -11.87 0.53
N ASP A 141 0.08 -13.07 1.09
CA ASP A 141 1.36 -13.74 1.25
C ASP A 141 2.00 -14.08 -0.09
N VAL A 142 1.22 -14.63 -1.03
CA VAL A 142 1.70 -14.88 -2.40
C VAL A 142 2.09 -13.57 -3.10
N GLU A 143 1.35 -12.47 -2.95
CA GLU A 143 1.72 -11.18 -3.53
C GLU A 143 3.07 -10.66 -2.99
N ILE A 144 3.33 -10.79 -1.68
CA ILE A 144 4.60 -10.43 -1.05
C ILE A 144 5.73 -11.30 -1.63
N MET A 145 5.53 -12.60 -1.73
CA MET A 145 6.52 -13.51 -2.31
C MET A 145 6.80 -13.20 -3.78
N LEU A 146 5.78 -12.91 -4.58
CA LEU A 146 5.95 -12.51 -5.98
C LEU A 146 6.73 -11.21 -6.14
N MET A 147 6.60 -10.25 -5.22
CA MET A 147 7.43 -9.03 -5.23
C MET A 147 8.90 -9.38 -5.00
N GLN A 148 9.20 -10.28 -4.06
CA GLN A 148 10.56 -10.76 -3.82
C GLN A 148 11.11 -11.53 -5.03
N MET A 149 10.33 -12.43 -5.63
CA MET A 149 10.73 -13.17 -6.82
C MET A 149 11.02 -12.25 -8.02
N ARG A 150 10.24 -11.19 -8.20
CA ARG A 150 10.52 -10.17 -9.22
C ARG A 150 11.85 -9.44 -8.95
N ALA A 151 12.21 -9.21 -7.69
CA ALA A 151 13.50 -8.61 -7.35
C ALA A 151 14.67 -9.57 -7.67
N VAL A 152 14.49 -10.89 -7.49
CA VAL A 152 15.50 -11.91 -7.76
C VAL A 152 15.66 -12.17 -9.27
N PHE A 153 14.55 -12.37 -9.99
CA PHE A 153 14.57 -12.87 -11.37
C PHE A 153 14.41 -11.79 -12.44
N GLY A 154 14.19 -10.54 -12.04
CA GLY A 154 14.09 -9.38 -12.95
C GLY A 154 12.70 -8.77 -13.01
N ARG A 155 12.58 -7.57 -12.43
CA ARG A 155 11.31 -6.81 -12.37
C ARG A 155 10.80 -6.40 -13.74
N GLN A 156 11.70 -5.89 -14.58
CA GLN A 156 11.34 -5.39 -15.92
C GLN A 156 10.90 -6.53 -16.84
N ASP A 157 11.59 -7.66 -16.80
CA ASP A 157 11.26 -8.82 -17.61
C ASP A 157 9.92 -9.45 -17.18
N ALA A 158 9.68 -9.55 -15.87
CA ALA A 158 8.40 -10.01 -15.32
C ALA A 158 7.25 -9.08 -15.74
N HIS A 159 7.46 -7.76 -15.68
CA HIS A 159 6.46 -6.77 -16.09
C HIS A 159 6.16 -6.84 -17.59
N ARG A 160 7.20 -6.93 -18.43
CA ARG A 160 7.06 -7.09 -19.89
C ARG A 160 6.29 -8.37 -20.25
N MET A 161 6.63 -9.48 -19.60
CA MET A 161 5.97 -10.77 -19.82
C MET A 161 4.50 -10.72 -19.39
N MET A 162 4.20 -10.08 -18.25
CA MET A 162 2.83 -9.89 -17.77
C MET A 162 2.00 -9.07 -18.77
N ALA A 163 2.54 -7.98 -19.30
CA ALA A 163 1.85 -7.16 -20.31
C ALA A 163 1.52 -7.98 -21.58
N GLN A 164 2.46 -8.79 -22.07
CA GLN A 164 2.22 -9.68 -23.21
C GLN A 164 1.13 -10.72 -22.93
N LYS A 165 1.10 -11.32 -21.72
CA LYS A 165 0.08 -12.29 -21.33
C LYS A 165 -1.29 -11.65 -21.20
N LEU A 166 -1.39 -10.44 -20.66
CA LEU A 166 -2.64 -9.68 -20.57
C LEU A 166 -3.19 -9.31 -21.95
N ALA A 167 -2.33 -8.91 -22.90
CA ALA A 167 -2.75 -8.65 -24.27
C ALA A 167 -3.34 -9.89 -24.92
N ARG A 168 -2.71 -11.07 -24.76
CA ARG A 168 -3.24 -12.34 -25.27
C ARG A 168 -4.55 -12.75 -24.61
N LEU A 169 -4.69 -12.49 -23.29
CA LEU A 169 -5.95 -12.76 -22.58
C LEU A 169 -7.08 -11.91 -23.13
N LYS A 170 -6.82 -10.62 -23.35
CA LYS A 170 -7.79 -9.70 -23.96
C LYS A 170 -8.27 -10.20 -25.33
N MET A 171 -7.34 -10.56 -26.22
CA MET A 171 -7.68 -11.08 -27.56
C MET A 171 -8.57 -12.32 -27.47
N ARG A 172 -8.25 -13.28 -26.59
CA ARG A 172 -9.07 -14.49 -26.41
C ARG A 172 -10.49 -14.20 -25.94
N MET A 173 -10.68 -13.24 -25.03
CA MET A 173 -12.02 -12.84 -24.57
C MET A 173 -12.83 -12.19 -25.70
N GLU A 174 -12.18 -11.39 -26.57
CA GLU A 174 -12.83 -10.77 -27.74
C GLU A 174 -13.23 -11.82 -28.79
N GLU A 175 -12.44 -12.87 -29.00
CA GLU A 175 -12.75 -13.98 -29.92
C GLU A 175 -13.89 -14.88 -29.41
N GLU A 176 -14.11 -15.00 -28.10
CA GLU A 176 -15.19 -15.79 -27.50
C GLU A 176 -16.56 -15.06 -27.50
N GLU A 177 -16.57 -13.74 -27.72
CA GLU A 177 -17.80 -12.93 -27.81
C GLU A 177 -18.38 -12.83 -29.25
N GLU A 178 -17.62 -13.25 -30.27
CA GLU A 178 -18.07 -13.33 -31.68
C GLU A 178 -18.72 -14.68 -32.02
#